data_13b1c815dbd8502fd9331a30ff77d4ea
#
_entry.id   13b1c815dbd8502fd9331a30ff77d4ea
#
_cell.length_a   1.000
_cell.length_b   1.000
_cell.length_c   1.000
_cell.angle_alpha   90.00
_cell.angle_beta   90.00
_cell.angle_gamma   90.00
#
_symmetry.space_group_name_H-M   'P 1'
#
loop_
_entity.id
_entity.type
_entity.pdbx_description
1 polymer ?
#
loop_
_entity_poly.entity_id
_entity_poly.type
_entity_poly.pdbx_seq_one_letter_code
_entity_poly.pdbx_strand_id
1 'polypeptide(L)'
;MANQTFDSAQYKEYMAQLKRMISELPPFCAEFFRGIENETLIRTRVAYAGDLKNFFGFLIKETENFKRDNIRSLTLSDIDRVSVTDVEIYL
;
A
#
# COMPACT_ATOMS: atom_id res chain seq x y z
N MET A 1 -12.27 2.96 23.17
CA MET A 1 -12.41 3.38 22.72
C MET A 1 -12.52 4.42 22.34
N ALA A 2 -12.38 4.75 22.80
CA ALA A 2 -12.72 5.91 22.55
C ALA A 2 -12.53 6.40 21.31
N ASN A 3 -11.75 6.09 20.78
CA ASN A 3 -11.64 6.53 19.63
C ASN A 3 -12.72 6.30 18.90
N GLN A 4 -13.53 5.66 19.41
CA GLN A 4 -14.64 5.41 18.81
C GLN A 4 -15.57 6.43 18.90
N THR A 5 -15.30 7.38 19.68
CA THR A 5 -16.19 8.47 19.74
C THR A 5 -16.02 9.31 18.54
N PHE A 6 -15.03 9.01 17.68
CA PHE A 6 -14.92 9.81 16.55
C PHE A 6 -16.02 9.47 15.62
N ASP A 7 -16.20 10.30 14.68
CA ASP A 7 -17.28 10.28 13.73
C ASP A 7 -17.30 8.97 12.96
N SER A 8 -18.36 8.23 13.08
CA SER A 8 -18.48 6.96 12.38
C SER A 8 -18.58 7.17 10.86
N ALA A 9 -19.10 8.32 10.43
CA ALA A 9 -19.15 8.62 9.00
C ALA A 9 -17.72 8.81 8.48
N GLN A 10 -16.87 9.45 9.26
CA GLN A 10 -15.48 9.63 8.89
C GLN A 10 -14.76 8.29 8.82
N TYR A 11 -15.03 7.40 9.77
CA TYR A 11 -14.44 6.08 9.74
C TYR A 11 -14.87 5.32 8.48
N LYS A 12 -16.14 5.42 8.12
CA LYS A 12 -16.64 4.75 6.92
C LYS A 12 -16.00 5.30 5.67
N GLU A 13 -15.74 6.60 5.64
CA GLU A 13 -15.06 7.19 4.50
C GLU A 13 -13.64 6.66 4.37
N TYR A 14 -12.93 6.57 5.50
CA TYR A 14 -11.58 6.02 5.48
C TYR A 14 -11.59 4.55 5.05
N MET A 15 -12.57 3.78 5.51
CA MET A 15 -12.66 2.38 5.11
C MET A 15 -12.91 2.23 3.62
N ALA A 16 -13.80 3.06 3.07
CA ALA A 16 -14.08 3.03 1.65
C ALA A 16 -12.84 3.43 0.84
N GLN A 17 -12.12 4.44 1.31
CA GLN A 17 -10.91 4.89 0.67
C GLN A 17 -9.84 3.80 0.71
N LEU A 18 -9.67 3.16 1.85
CA LEU A 18 -8.68 2.10 2.01
C LEU A 18 -9.00 0.92 1.08
N LYS A 19 -10.26 0.51 1.02
CA LYS A 19 -10.66 -0.56 0.13
C LYS A 19 -10.32 -0.24 -1.32
N ARG A 20 -10.60 0.98 -1.73
CA ARG A 20 -10.32 1.39 -3.09
C ARG A 20 -8.81 1.36 -3.36
N MET A 21 -8.03 1.87 -2.40
CA MET A 21 -6.58 1.91 -2.57
C MET A 21 -5.99 0.51 -2.61
N ILE A 22 -6.46 -0.39 -1.75
CA ILE A 22 -5.97 -1.77 -1.74
C ILE A 22 -6.29 -2.46 -3.06
N SER A 23 -7.44 -2.14 -3.65
CA SER A 23 -7.82 -2.76 -4.93
C SER A 23 -6.89 -2.34 -6.06
N GLU A 24 -6.15 -1.24 -5.89
CA GLU A 24 -5.19 -0.76 -6.88
C GLU A 24 -3.78 -1.26 -6.63
N LEU A 25 -3.56 -1.90 -5.49
CA LEU A 25 -2.24 -2.42 -5.13
C LEU A 25 -2.09 -3.87 -5.59
N PRO A 26 -0.86 -4.40 -5.64
CA PRO A 26 -0.68 -5.82 -5.94
C PRO A 26 -1.51 -6.68 -4.99
N PRO A 27 -2.06 -7.80 -5.46
CA PRO A 27 -2.95 -8.62 -4.63
C PRO A 27 -2.35 -9.08 -3.31
N PHE A 28 -1.03 -9.28 -3.23
CA PHE A 28 -0.41 -9.74 -1.98
C PHE A 28 -0.53 -8.71 -0.86
N CYS A 29 -0.81 -7.45 -1.19
CA CYS A 29 -0.91 -6.40 -0.18
C CYS A 29 -2.15 -6.55 0.70
N ALA A 30 -3.18 -7.24 0.21
CA ALA A 30 -4.38 -7.44 1.02
C ALA A 30 -4.07 -8.17 2.32
N GLU A 31 -3.18 -9.16 2.26
CA GLU A 31 -2.81 -9.89 3.46
C GLU A 31 -2.01 -9.04 4.42
N PHE A 32 -1.14 -8.19 3.88
CA PHE A 32 -0.39 -7.27 4.73
C PHE A 32 -1.34 -6.39 5.54
N PHE A 33 -2.33 -5.79 4.86
CA PHE A 33 -3.25 -4.89 5.55
C PHE A 33 -4.13 -5.64 6.55
N ARG A 34 -4.49 -6.88 6.24
CA ARG A 34 -5.26 -7.68 7.17
C ARG A 34 -4.44 -7.98 8.42
N GLY A 35 -3.13 -8.22 8.24
CA GLY A 35 -2.26 -8.55 9.35
C GLY A 35 -2.05 -7.42 10.34
N ILE A 36 -2.15 -6.16 9.89
CA ILE A 36 -1.92 -5.01 10.77
C ILE A 36 -3.23 -4.34 11.21
N GLU A 37 -4.35 -4.92 10.83
CA GLU A 37 -5.65 -4.28 11.06
C GLU A 37 -5.92 -3.96 12.52
N ASN A 38 -5.59 -4.88 13.41
CA ASN A 38 -5.87 -4.70 14.82
C ASN A 38 -4.85 -3.85 15.57
N GLU A 39 -3.73 -3.55 14.92
CA GLU A 39 -2.65 -2.84 15.57
C GLU A 39 -2.46 -1.42 15.06
N THR A 40 -3.26 -1.02 14.08
CA THR A 40 -3.08 0.30 13.48
C THR A 40 -4.42 1.01 13.37
N LEU A 41 -4.35 2.33 13.36
CA LEU A 41 -5.52 3.15 13.11
C LEU A 41 -5.84 3.12 11.63
N ILE A 42 -7.13 3.34 11.31
CA ILE A 42 -7.55 3.34 9.91
C ILE A 42 -6.79 4.39 9.09
N ARG A 43 -6.53 5.57 9.68
CA ARG A 43 -5.80 6.61 8.97
C ARG A 43 -4.36 6.20 8.66
N THR A 44 -3.76 5.44 9.58
CA THR A 44 -2.42 4.93 9.38
C THR A 44 -2.39 3.95 8.21
N ARG A 45 -3.39 3.08 8.12
CA ARG A 45 -3.45 2.13 7.01
C ARG A 45 -3.66 2.83 5.68
N VAL A 46 -4.47 3.90 5.66
CA VAL A 46 -4.64 4.69 4.44
C VAL A 46 -3.30 5.31 4.02
N ALA A 47 -2.56 5.84 5.00
CA ALA A 47 -1.25 6.41 4.70
C ALA A 47 -0.29 5.35 4.16
N TYR A 48 -0.27 4.16 4.76
CA TYR A 48 0.57 3.07 4.27
C TYR A 48 0.20 2.68 2.85
N ALA A 49 -1.09 2.63 2.54
CA ALA A 49 -1.52 2.27 1.20
C ALA A 49 -1.04 3.29 0.17
N GLY A 50 -1.08 4.58 0.53
CA GLY A 50 -0.56 5.63 -0.33
C GLY A 50 0.93 5.51 -0.56
N ASP A 51 1.67 5.22 0.53
CA ASP A 51 3.12 5.07 0.44
C ASP A 51 3.49 3.87 -0.44
N LEU A 52 2.79 2.76 -0.29
CA LEU A 52 3.06 1.59 -1.11
C LEU A 52 2.74 1.84 -2.57
N LYS A 53 1.65 2.53 -2.84
CA LYS A 53 1.30 2.87 -4.21
C LYS A 53 2.38 3.71 -4.86
N ASN A 54 2.90 4.68 -4.12
CA ASN A 54 3.96 5.56 -4.63
C ASN A 54 5.24 4.77 -4.89
N PHE A 55 5.62 3.91 -3.97
CA PHE A 55 6.85 3.12 -4.13
C PHE A 55 6.74 2.14 -5.29
N PHE A 56 5.60 1.43 -5.39
CA PHE A 56 5.43 0.49 -6.50
C PHE A 56 5.37 1.22 -7.83
N GLY A 57 4.74 2.39 -7.85
CA GLY A 57 4.71 3.21 -9.05
C GLY A 57 6.12 3.61 -9.49
N PHE A 58 6.98 3.93 -8.51
CA PHE A 58 8.37 4.24 -8.80
C PHE A 58 9.08 3.01 -9.40
N LEU A 59 8.86 1.83 -8.81
CA LEU A 59 9.54 0.64 -9.30
C LEU A 59 9.24 0.37 -10.77
N ILE A 60 7.98 0.48 -11.18
CA ILE A 60 7.64 0.15 -12.57
C ILE A 60 7.98 1.25 -13.55
N LYS A 61 8.15 2.48 -13.07
CA LYS A 61 8.48 3.60 -13.96
C LYS A 61 9.96 3.87 -14.08
N GLU A 62 10.65 3.77 -12.94
CA GLU A 62 12.02 4.27 -12.87
C GLU A 62 13.07 3.19 -12.86
N THR A 63 12.71 1.91 -12.76
CA THR A 63 13.71 0.86 -12.75
C THR A 63 13.49 -0.06 -13.95
N GLU A 64 14.61 -0.55 -14.48
CA GLU A 64 14.54 -1.43 -15.65
C GLU A 64 14.05 -2.82 -15.30
N ASN A 65 14.20 -3.21 -14.05
CA ASN A 65 13.95 -4.59 -13.66
C ASN A 65 12.50 -4.94 -13.44
N PHE A 66 11.63 -3.93 -13.36
CA PHE A 66 10.24 -4.16 -12.98
C PHE A 66 9.26 -3.58 -13.99
N LYS A 67 9.50 -3.84 -15.26
CA LYS A 67 8.63 -3.31 -16.30
C LYS A 67 7.29 -4.04 -16.28
N ARG A 68 6.27 -3.35 -15.84
CA ARG A 68 4.92 -3.86 -15.77
C ARG A 68 3.97 -2.77 -16.25
N ASP A 69 2.79 -3.17 -16.70
CA ASP A 69 1.80 -2.21 -17.16
C ASP A 69 1.22 -1.40 -16.02
N ASN A 70 1.08 -2.04 -14.88
CA ASN A 70 0.59 -1.33 -13.70
C ASN A 70 1.05 -2.07 -12.45
N ILE A 71 0.92 -1.40 -11.30
CA ILE A 71 1.44 -1.95 -10.05
C ILE A 71 0.72 -3.21 -9.59
N ARG A 72 -0.51 -3.43 -10.03
CA ARG A 72 -1.23 -4.64 -9.62
C ARG A 72 -0.57 -5.92 -10.14
N SER A 73 0.24 -5.81 -11.17
CA SER A 73 0.89 -6.99 -11.72
C SER A 73 2.17 -7.38 -10.99
N LEU A 74 2.61 -6.57 -10.03
CA LEU A 74 3.80 -6.92 -9.24
C LEU A 74 3.50 -8.11 -8.34
N THR A 75 4.51 -8.95 -8.12
CA THR A 75 4.38 -10.15 -7.30
C THR A 75 5.40 -10.10 -6.17
N LEU A 76 5.25 -11.02 -5.20
CA LEU A 76 6.23 -11.12 -4.12
C LEU A 76 7.62 -11.44 -4.68
N SER A 77 7.70 -12.24 -5.74
CA SER A 77 8.99 -12.52 -6.37
C SER A 77 9.63 -11.24 -6.89
N ASP A 78 8.83 -10.33 -7.42
CA ASP A 78 9.36 -9.05 -7.88
C ASP A 78 9.93 -8.26 -6.70
N ILE A 79 9.22 -8.27 -5.57
CA ILE A 79 9.67 -7.52 -4.40
C ILE A 79 10.98 -8.08 -3.86
N ASP A 80 11.17 -9.39 -3.94
CA ASP A 80 12.42 -10.00 -3.49
C ASP A 80 13.61 -9.51 -4.29
N ARG A 81 13.39 -8.98 -5.48
CA ARG A 81 14.47 -8.49 -6.33
C ARG A 81 14.76 -7.01 -6.15
N VAL A 82 14.02 -6.33 -5.27
CA VAL A 82 14.28 -4.91 -5.00
C VAL A 82 15.63 -4.81 -4.31
N SER A 83 16.51 -3.96 -4.83
CA SER A 83 17.86 -3.83 -4.30
C SER A 83 17.96 -2.61 -3.40
N VAL A 84 19.04 -2.55 -2.64
CA VAL A 84 19.33 -1.39 -1.81
C VAL A 84 19.45 -0.15 -2.69
N THR A 85 20.03 -0.31 -3.88
CA THR A 85 20.18 0.81 -4.82
C THR A 85 18.80 1.34 -5.24
N ASP A 86 17.85 0.43 -5.52
CA ASP A 86 16.51 0.85 -5.89
C ASP A 86 15.87 1.70 -4.80
N VAL A 87 16.03 1.28 -3.54
CA VAL A 87 15.47 2.01 -2.41
C VAL A 87 16.17 3.37 -2.25
N GLU A 88 17.49 3.38 -2.42
CA GLU A 88 18.24 4.63 -2.28
C GLU A 88 17.82 5.66 -3.34
N ILE A 89 17.58 5.21 -4.56
CA ILE A 89 17.13 6.12 -5.61
C ILE A 89 15.77 6.70 -5.27
N TYR A 90 14.88 5.86 -4.70
CA TYR A 90 13.55 6.30 -4.34
C TYR A 90 13.58 7.36 -3.24
N LEU A 91 14.44 7.18 -2.28
CA LEU A 91 14.53 8.10 -1.14
C LEU A 91 15.15 9.42 -1.54
#